data_8134db956cdb85e20aa4d4c5e35818bb
#
_entry.id   8134db956cdb85e20aa4d4c5e35818bb
#
_cell.length_a   1.000
_cell.length_b   1.000
_cell.length_c   1.000
_cell.angle_alpha   90.00
_cell.angle_beta   90.00
_cell.angle_gamma   90.00
#
_symmetry.space_group_name_H-M   'P 1'
#
loop_
_entity.id
_entity.type
_entity.pdbx_description
1 polymer ?
#
loop_
_entity_poly.entity_id
_entity_poly.type
_entity_poly.pdbx_seq_one_letter_code
_entity_poly.pdbx_strand_id
1 'polypeptide(L)'
;MKDYTKMLPKHMERFIGNNDLFLEIYEGKKDKSKERPPLLFVHGAYTGSWMWSKYIPHFEDDGWNCYVMNLRSHYRSRVMDMTRITFEDYLEDIKEVIAVCNEPPVLIGFSMGGILCQKIAETQKLSGLILIDSSISKQVYEKVPYKDLEIPTCGNVAQAPEREEISSIDESPEDIAFQRKYLSMESSLTLLKSSIPFGAKEGISINSSLFTFPCLVIKAIGCEEDEVRGMAEAGHLHAEYMGFEKTTHTGLLIGQRYNEVIKRIIGWLSRF
;
A
#
# COMPACT_ATOMS: atom_id res chain seq x y z
N MET A 1 14.43 16.83 13.17
CA MET A 1 13.68 15.68 12.62
C MET A 1 13.23 16.05 11.21
N LYS A 2 13.62 15.27 10.21
CA LYS A 2 13.23 15.48 8.81
C LYS A 2 11.77 15.06 8.61
N ASP A 3 10.98 15.92 7.99
CA ASP A 3 9.57 15.66 7.70
C ASP A 3 9.38 15.64 6.18
N TYR A 4 9.23 14.44 5.64
CA TYR A 4 9.16 14.23 4.20
C TYR A 4 7.88 14.77 3.58
N THR A 5 6.78 14.96 4.35
CA THR A 5 5.56 15.57 3.83
C THR A 5 5.78 17.02 3.38
N LYS A 6 6.77 17.72 3.97
CA LYS A 6 7.13 19.09 3.58
C LYS A 6 7.89 19.18 2.25
N MET A 7 8.29 18.03 1.70
CA MET A 7 8.98 17.94 0.41
C MET A 7 8.03 17.60 -0.73
N LEU A 8 6.77 17.35 -0.42
CA LEU A 8 5.74 17.04 -1.41
C LEU A 8 5.52 18.25 -2.33
N PRO A 9 5.33 18.02 -3.65
CA PRO A 9 5.02 19.07 -4.60
C PRO A 9 3.66 19.70 -4.31
N LYS A 10 3.38 20.84 -4.94
CA LYS A 10 2.08 21.48 -4.85
C LYS A 10 1.00 20.54 -5.40
N HIS A 11 -0.07 20.37 -4.65
CA HIS A 11 -1.14 19.45 -4.98
C HIS A 11 -2.51 20.01 -4.58
N MET A 12 -3.55 19.36 -5.06
CA MET A 12 -4.92 19.62 -4.65
C MET A 12 -5.28 18.68 -3.50
N GLU A 13 -5.89 19.23 -2.45
CA GLU A 13 -6.46 18.46 -1.34
C GLU A 13 -7.98 18.47 -1.45
N ARG A 14 -8.62 17.33 -1.23
CA ARG A 14 -10.07 17.18 -1.21
C ARG A 14 -10.51 16.25 -0.08
N PHE A 15 -11.73 16.49 0.40
CA PHE A 15 -12.49 15.51 1.18
C PHE A 15 -13.58 14.95 0.28
N ILE A 16 -13.66 13.63 0.17
CA ILE A 16 -14.58 12.95 -0.74
C ILE A 16 -15.46 11.94 -0.03
N GLY A 17 -16.58 11.60 -0.67
CA GLY A 17 -17.51 10.60 -0.20
C GLY A 17 -18.26 11.00 1.09
N ASN A 18 -19.05 10.07 1.60
CA ASN A 18 -19.84 10.28 2.81
C ASN A 18 -19.00 10.22 4.10
N ASN A 19 -17.79 9.71 4.00
CA ASN A 19 -16.88 9.50 5.13
C ASN A 19 -15.76 10.56 5.21
N ASP A 20 -15.85 11.63 4.41
CA ASP A 20 -14.85 12.70 4.35
C ASP A 20 -13.42 12.12 4.23
N LEU A 21 -13.21 11.26 3.22
CA LEU A 21 -11.90 10.66 2.94
C LEU A 21 -10.96 11.74 2.43
N PHE A 22 -9.83 11.91 3.10
CA PHE A 22 -8.81 12.87 2.66
C PHE A 22 -8.03 12.32 1.48
N LEU A 23 -8.05 13.05 0.37
CA LEU A 23 -7.43 12.70 -0.90
C LEU A 23 -6.49 13.83 -1.34
N GLU A 24 -5.25 13.48 -1.64
CA GLU A 24 -4.26 14.36 -2.26
C GLU A 24 -4.14 14.00 -3.74
N ILE A 25 -4.20 15.01 -4.63
CA ILE A 25 -4.14 14.83 -6.08
C ILE A 25 -2.97 15.64 -6.62
N TYR A 26 -2.01 14.94 -7.24
CA TYR A 26 -0.81 15.50 -7.85
C TYR A 26 -0.92 15.38 -9.37
N GLU A 27 -0.72 16.50 -10.08
CA GLU A 27 -0.72 16.52 -11.54
C GLU A 27 0.72 16.29 -12.05
N GLY A 28 0.88 15.37 -13.00
CA GLY A 28 2.16 15.08 -13.63
C GLY A 28 2.73 16.27 -14.40
N LYS A 29 4.05 16.48 -14.28
CA LYS A 29 4.75 17.62 -14.87
C LYS A 29 5.05 17.49 -16.37
N LYS A 30 5.21 16.25 -16.86
CA LYS A 30 5.58 15.99 -18.26
C LYS A 30 4.37 16.01 -19.19
N ASP A 31 4.70 16.11 -20.46
CA ASP A 31 3.84 16.21 -21.63
C ASP A 31 2.46 15.55 -21.47
N LYS A 32 1.43 16.39 -21.36
CA LYS A 32 0.01 15.98 -21.30
C LYS A 32 -0.49 15.30 -22.60
N SER A 33 0.36 15.16 -23.62
CA SER A 33 0.02 14.50 -24.89
C SER A 33 -0.07 12.97 -24.79
N LYS A 34 0.46 12.36 -23.72
CA LYS A 34 0.30 10.94 -23.45
C LYS A 34 -0.85 10.76 -22.45
N GLU A 35 -1.96 10.25 -22.96
CA GLU A 35 -3.03 9.74 -22.12
C GLU A 35 -2.50 8.51 -21.36
N ARG A 36 -2.25 8.69 -20.06
CA ARG A 36 -1.82 7.62 -19.15
C ARG A 36 -2.88 7.43 -18.08
N PRO A 37 -3.15 6.19 -17.65
CA PRO A 37 -4.05 5.97 -16.54
C PRO A 37 -3.49 6.63 -15.27
N PRO A 38 -4.34 7.16 -14.39
CA PRO A 38 -3.87 7.72 -13.13
C PRO A 38 -3.33 6.61 -12.22
N LEU A 39 -2.42 6.97 -11.31
CA LEU A 39 -1.93 6.11 -10.24
C LEU A 39 -2.76 6.36 -8.99
N LEU A 40 -3.33 5.32 -8.38
CA LEU A 40 -4.03 5.41 -7.10
C LEU A 40 -3.24 4.65 -6.03
N PHE A 41 -2.77 5.39 -5.02
CA PHE A 41 -1.95 4.87 -3.93
C PHE A 41 -2.81 4.56 -2.70
N VAL A 42 -2.73 3.30 -2.24
CA VAL A 42 -3.45 2.79 -1.07
C VAL A 42 -2.44 2.37 -0.01
N HIS A 43 -2.47 3.04 1.13
CA HIS A 43 -1.53 2.82 2.23
C HIS A 43 -1.81 1.53 3.02
N GLY A 44 -0.85 1.11 3.84
CA GLY A 44 -0.94 -0.03 4.73
C GLY A 44 -1.55 0.29 6.09
N ALA A 45 -1.65 -0.74 6.94
CA ALA A 45 -2.11 -0.59 8.32
C ALA A 45 -1.28 0.44 9.09
N TYR A 46 -1.91 1.14 10.03
CA TYR A 46 -1.30 2.15 10.91
C TYR A 46 -0.80 3.42 10.21
N THR A 47 -0.92 3.52 8.88
CA THR A 47 -0.28 4.57 8.08
C THR A 47 -1.30 5.50 7.40
N GLY A 48 -0.85 6.27 6.44
CA GLY A 48 -1.66 7.17 5.63
C GLY A 48 -0.88 7.62 4.39
N SER A 49 -1.39 8.60 3.66
CA SER A 49 -0.77 9.14 2.44
C SER A 49 0.68 9.60 2.65
N TRP A 50 1.04 9.99 3.87
CA TRP A 50 2.38 10.41 4.25
C TRP A 50 3.46 9.35 3.97
N MET A 51 3.12 8.04 3.96
CA MET A 51 4.06 6.97 3.61
C MET A 51 4.62 7.09 2.18
N TRP A 52 3.87 7.72 1.28
CA TRP A 52 4.23 7.91 -0.13
C TRP A 52 5.07 9.15 -0.39
N SER A 53 5.44 9.93 0.66
CA SER A 53 6.10 11.22 0.51
C SER A 53 7.42 11.17 -0.26
N LYS A 54 8.17 10.07 -0.18
CA LYS A 54 9.39 9.87 -0.98
C LYS A 54 9.10 9.44 -2.43
N TYR A 55 7.92 8.89 -2.70
CA TYR A 55 7.54 8.34 -4.00
C TYR A 55 6.94 9.39 -4.93
N ILE A 56 5.98 10.16 -4.41
CA ILE A 56 5.15 11.08 -5.20
C ILE A 56 5.98 12.05 -6.06
N PRO A 57 7.05 12.71 -5.57
CA PRO A 57 7.81 13.63 -6.39
C PRO A 57 8.38 13.00 -7.67
N HIS A 58 8.77 11.72 -7.61
CA HIS A 58 9.33 10.99 -8.76
C HIS A 58 8.28 10.65 -9.81
N PHE A 59 7.09 10.24 -9.39
CA PHE A 59 5.98 9.96 -10.31
C PHE A 59 5.44 11.23 -10.96
N GLU A 60 5.29 12.30 -10.18
CA GLU A 60 4.91 13.62 -10.70
C GLU A 60 5.94 14.13 -11.72
N ASP A 61 7.24 14.03 -11.41
CA ASP A 61 8.34 14.41 -12.33
C ASP A 61 8.35 13.56 -13.60
N ASP A 62 7.94 12.28 -13.53
CA ASP A 62 7.81 11.40 -14.70
C ASP A 62 6.51 11.60 -15.49
N GLY A 63 5.60 12.46 -15.00
CA GLY A 63 4.39 12.88 -15.70
C GLY A 63 3.14 12.08 -15.35
N TRP A 64 3.13 11.37 -14.22
CA TRP A 64 1.97 10.62 -13.74
C TRP A 64 1.06 11.49 -12.88
N ASN A 65 -0.25 11.42 -13.16
CA ASN A 65 -1.24 11.94 -12.23
C ASN A 65 -1.40 10.94 -11.07
N CYS A 66 -1.21 11.42 -9.83
CA CYS A 66 -1.24 10.58 -8.65
C CYS A 66 -2.41 10.98 -7.74
N TYR A 67 -3.20 9.99 -7.38
CA TYR A 67 -4.26 10.07 -6.38
C TYR A 67 -3.76 9.33 -5.14
N VAL A 68 -3.58 10.03 -4.03
CA VAL A 68 -3.01 9.46 -2.80
C VAL A 68 -4.06 9.55 -1.72
N MET A 69 -4.71 8.41 -1.45
CA MET A 69 -5.84 8.35 -0.56
C MET A 69 -5.46 8.09 0.90
N ASN A 70 -6.37 8.44 1.77
CA ASN A 70 -6.38 7.99 3.16
C ASN A 70 -7.68 7.25 3.43
N LEU A 71 -7.56 6.04 3.97
CA LEU A 71 -8.70 5.27 4.44
C LEU A 71 -9.40 6.02 5.60
N ARG A 72 -10.68 5.72 5.85
CA ARG A 72 -11.40 6.30 6.99
C ARG A 72 -10.64 6.13 8.30
N SER A 73 -10.66 7.12 9.16
CA SER A 73 -9.93 7.21 10.43
C SER A 73 -8.40 7.26 10.32
N HIS A 74 -7.83 7.36 9.11
CA HIS A 74 -6.38 7.47 8.93
C HIS A 74 -5.97 8.88 8.51
N TYR A 75 -4.82 9.31 9.05
CA TYR A 75 -4.19 10.60 8.82
C TYR A 75 -5.17 11.77 8.93
N ARG A 76 -5.60 12.37 7.81
CA ARG A 76 -6.50 13.54 7.78
C ARG A 76 -7.94 13.19 7.39
N SER A 77 -8.25 11.93 7.11
CA SER A 77 -9.63 11.48 6.92
C SER A 77 -10.43 11.60 8.22
N ARG A 78 -11.74 11.73 8.08
CA ARG A 78 -12.64 11.83 9.23
C ARG A 78 -12.41 10.72 10.24
N VAL A 79 -12.26 11.09 11.51
CA VAL A 79 -12.14 10.15 12.63
C VAL A 79 -13.48 9.49 12.90
N MET A 80 -13.49 8.17 12.94
CA MET A 80 -14.66 7.34 13.23
C MET A 80 -14.33 6.34 14.35
N ASP A 81 -15.31 5.60 14.81
CA ASP A 81 -15.13 4.55 15.81
C ASP A 81 -14.34 3.37 15.20
N MET A 82 -13.04 3.33 15.45
CA MET A 82 -12.10 2.33 14.91
C MET A 82 -12.48 0.89 15.33
N THR A 83 -13.19 0.72 16.46
CA THR A 83 -13.63 -0.60 16.92
C THR A 83 -14.70 -1.24 16.04
N ARG A 84 -15.30 -0.46 15.13
CA ARG A 84 -16.39 -0.88 14.26
C ARG A 84 -16.03 -0.94 12.80
N ILE A 85 -14.88 -0.39 12.42
CA ILE A 85 -14.41 -0.37 11.03
C ILE A 85 -14.02 -1.78 10.60
N THR A 86 -14.54 -2.21 9.46
CA THR A 86 -14.33 -3.54 8.89
C THR A 86 -13.46 -3.48 7.63
N PHE A 87 -13.01 -4.62 7.15
CA PHE A 87 -12.32 -4.76 5.89
C PHE A 87 -13.19 -4.28 4.71
N GLU A 88 -14.49 -4.56 4.74
CA GLU A 88 -15.47 -4.14 3.75
C GLU A 88 -15.62 -2.62 3.70
N ASP A 89 -15.55 -1.95 4.84
CA ASP A 89 -15.56 -0.48 4.92
C ASP A 89 -14.39 0.13 4.16
N TYR A 90 -13.20 -0.45 4.27
CA TYR A 90 -12.02 0.01 3.52
C TYR A 90 -12.13 -0.29 2.02
N LEU A 91 -12.78 -1.39 1.62
CA LEU A 91 -13.09 -1.62 0.21
C LEU A 91 -14.01 -0.56 -0.36
N GLU A 92 -14.99 -0.09 0.42
CA GLU A 92 -15.88 1.01 0.01
C GLU A 92 -15.10 2.31 -0.17
N ASP A 93 -14.20 2.64 0.76
CA ASP A 93 -13.34 3.83 0.65
C ASP A 93 -12.55 3.84 -0.67
N ILE A 94 -11.95 2.71 -1.03
CA ILE A 94 -11.19 2.60 -2.29
C ILE A 94 -12.11 2.78 -3.51
N LYS A 95 -13.33 2.20 -3.48
CA LYS A 95 -14.31 2.37 -4.57
C LYS A 95 -14.73 3.83 -4.72
N GLU A 96 -14.95 4.56 -3.62
CA GLU A 96 -15.26 5.99 -3.64
C GLU A 96 -14.14 6.79 -4.31
N VAL A 97 -12.88 6.47 -4.04
CA VAL A 97 -11.73 7.14 -4.68
C VAL A 97 -11.61 6.75 -6.16
N ILE A 98 -11.79 5.47 -6.53
CA ILE A 98 -11.78 5.04 -7.93
C ILE A 98 -12.84 5.81 -8.74
N ALA A 99 -14.01 6.04 -8.15
CA ALA A 99 -15.10 6.76 -8.82
C ALA A 99 -14.78 8.23 -9.14
N VAL A 100 -13.81 8.85 -8.48
CA VAL A 100 -13.35 10.21 -8.78
C VAL A 100 -12.12 10.26 -9.71
N CYS A 101 -11.55 9.12 -10.06
CA CYS A 101 -10.53 9.02 -11.09
C CYS A 101 -11.17 9.20 -12.48
N ASN A 102 -10.54 9.97 -13.35
CA ASN A 102 -11.07 10.25 -14.70
C ASN A 102 -11.07 8.98 -15.58
N GLU A 103 -10.19 8.03 -15.30
CA GLU A 103 -10.01 6.78 -16.04
C GLU A 103 -9.70 5.64 -15.04
N PRO A 104 -9.85 4.37 -15.47
CA PRO A 104 -9.46 3.23 -14.64
C PRO A 104 -8.00 3.35 -14.17
N PRO A 105 -7.73 3.42 -12.87
CA PRO A 105 -6.39 3.66 -12.38
C PRO A 105 -5.50 2.40 -12.44
N VAL A 106 -4.18 2.61 -12.34
CA VAL A 106 -3.27 1.61 -11.82
C VAL A 106 -3.30 1.71 -10.30
N LEU A 107 -3.73 0.65 -9.60
CA LEU A 107 -3.70 0.61 -8.15
C LEU A 107 -2.30 0.26 -7.65
N ILE A 108 -1.83 0.99 -6.65
CA ILE A 108 -0.55 0.75 -5.98
C ILE A 108 -0.85 0.55 -4.49
N GLY A 109 -0.81 -0.69 -4.02
CA GLY A 109 -1.14 -1.05 -2.63
C GLY A 109 0.08 -1.49 -1.84
N PHE A 110 0.22 -0.95 -0.63
CA PHE A 110 1.27 -1.33 0.32
C PHE A 110 0.69 -2.15 1.47
N SER A 111 1.32 -3.27 1.84
CA SER A 111 0.96 -4.05 3.05
C SER A 111 -0.52 -4.44 3.05
N MET A 112 -1.29 -4.06 4.07
CA MET A 112 -2.75 -4.21 4.12
C MET A 112 -3.43 -3.56 2.90
N GLY A 113 -2.95 -2.39 2.45
CA GLY A 113 -3.44 -1.77 1.20
C GLY A 113 -3.28 -2.66 -0.02
N GLY A 114 -2.27 -3.52 -0.04
CA GLY A 114 -2.05 -4.49 -1.12
C GLY A 114 -3.16 -5.53 -1.20
N ILE A 115 -3.54 -6.18 -0.08
CA ILE A 115 -4.62 -7.17 -0.09
C ILE A 115 -6.01 -6.52 -0.33
N LEU A 116 -6.20 -5.27 0.11
CA LEU A 116 -7.37 -4.47 -0.24
C LEU A 116 -7.44 -4.24 -1.76
N CYS A 117 -6.33 -3.83 -2.38
CA CYS A 117 -6.24 -3.64 -3.82
C CYS A 117 -6.48 -4.93 -4.60
N GLN A 118 -5.96 -6.07 -4.15
CA GLN A 118 -6.24 -7.38 -4.75
C GLN A 118 -7.75 -7.68 -4.72
N LYS A 119 -8.42 -7.41 -3.60
CA LYS A 119 -9.87 -7.65 -3.47
C LYS A 119 -10.72 -6.71 -4.32
N ILE A 120 -10.34 -5.45 -4.42
CA ILE A 120 -10.95 -4.45 -5.31
C ILE A 120 -10.82 -4.86 -6.79
N ALA A 121 -9.67 -5.42 -7.15
CA ALA A 121 -9.35 -5.87 -8.51
C ALA A 121 -10.30 -6.95 -9.06
N GLU A 122 -11.01 -7.67 -8.19
CA GLU A 122 -12.03 -8.65 -8.62
C GLU A 122 -13.29 -7.98 -9.20
N THR A 123 -13.56 -6.73 -8.88
CA THR A 123 -14.86 -6.10 -9.17
C THR A 123 -14.76 -4.74 -9.88
N GLN A 124 -13.61 -4.10 -9.85
CA GLN A 124 -13.41 -2.78 -10.45
C GLN A 124 -12.60 -2.86 -11.74
N LYS A 125 -12.90 -1.97 -12.69
CA LYS A 125 -12.06 -1.80 -13.87
C LYS A 125 -10.77 -1.10 -13.48
N LEU A 126 -9.65 -1.72 -13.78
CA LEU A 126 -8.31 -1.21 -13.52
C LEU A 126 -7.47 -1.25 -14.78
N SER A 127 -6.46 -0.39 -14.84
CA SER A 127 -5.41 -0.43 -15.88
C SER A 127 -4.23 -1.30 -15.47
N GLY A 128 -4.00 -1.48 -14.16
CA GLY A 128 -2.94 -2.32 -13.62
C GLY A 128 -2.99 -2.43 -12.11
N LEU A 129 -2.15 -3.32 -11.56
CA LEU A 129 -2.04 -3.55 -10.12
C LEU A 129 -0.58 -3.69 -9.72
N ILE A 130 -0.13 -2.88 -8.78
CA ILE A 130 1.21 -2.96 -8.19
C ILE A 130 1.06 -3.22 -6.69
N LEU A 131 1.65 -4.30 -6.23
CA LEU A 131 1.63 -4.71 -4.83
C LEU A 131 3.04 -4.54 -4.24
N ILE A 132 3.15 -3.70 -3.22
CA ILE A 132 4.40 -3.46 -2.51
C ILE A 132 4.29 -4.13 -1.15
N ASP A 133 4.98 -5.23 -0.99
CA ASP A 133 5.02 -6.08 0.21
C ASP A 133 3.63 -6.30 0.84
N SER A 134 2.69 -6.69 -0.02
CA SER A 134 1.29 -6.93 0.31
C SER A 134 1.12 -7.97 1.41
N SER A 135 0.09 -7.81 2.24
CA SER A 135 -0.47 -8.93 3.00
C SER A 135 -0.90 -10.01 2.03
N ILE A 136 -0.56 -11.27 2.34
CA ILE A 136 -0.79 -12.40 1.43
C ILE A 136 -2.25 -12.87 1.44
N SER A 137 -2.71 -13.37 0.29
CA SER A 137 -4.02 -14.00 0.17
C SER A 137 -4.06 -15.39 0.84
N LYS A 138 -5.29 -15.90 1.06
CA LYS A 138 -5.52 -17.28 1.54
C LYS A 138 -4.78 -18.31 0.68
N GLN A 139 -4.85 -18.18 -0.65
CA GLN A 139 -4.22 -19.11 -1.58
C GLN A 139 -2.70 -19.14 -1.48
N VAL A 140 -2.09 -17.99 -1.23
CA VAL A 140 -0.63 -17.89 -1.00
C VAL A 140 -0.25 -18.52 0.34
N TYR A 141 -1.03 -18.25 1.39
CA TYR A 141 -0.83 -18.84 2.71
C TYR A 141 -0.96 -20.37 2.71
N GLU A 142 -1.97 -20.91 2.04
CA GLU A 142 -2.16 -22.35 1.91
C GLU A 142 -0.98 -23.03 1.19
N LYS A 143 -0.35 -22.32 0.24
CA LYS A 143 0.80 -22.82 -0.52
C LYS A 143 2.12 -22.68 0.22
N VAL A 144 2.31 -21.54 0.93
CA VAL A 144 3.53 -21.20 1.66
C VAL A 144 3.17 -20.60 3.02
N PRO A 145 2.77 -21.45 3.99
CA PRO A 145 2.34 -20.97 5.30
C PRO A 145 3.51 -20.31 6.05
N TYR A 146 3.16 -19.39 6.96
CA TYR A 146 4.14 -18.89 7.92
C TYR A 146 4.47 -20.00 8.93
N LYS A 147 5.74 -20.10 9.30
CA LYS A 147 6.21 -20.95 10.39
C LYS A 147 6.42 -20.06 11.63
N ASP A 148 6.13 -20.63 12.79
CA ASP A 148 6.45 -20.03 14.09
C ASP A 148 5.98 -18.58 14.28
N LEU A 149 4.74 -18.28 13.83
CA LEU A 149 4.14 -16.97 14.04
C LEU A 149 3.82 -16.71 15.50
N GLU A 150 4.46 -15.70 16.08
CA GLU A 150 3.98 -15.07 17.30
C GLU A 150 2.87 -14.07 16.94
N ILE A 151 1.62 -14.44 17.22
CA ILE A 151 0.47 -13.59 16.93
C ILE A 151 0.34 -12.54 18.04
N PRO A 152 0.46 -11.24 17.73
CA PRO A 152 0.30 -10.19 18.71
C PRO A 152 -1.13 -10.19 19.26
N THR A 153 -1.29 -9.88 20.54
CA THR A 153 -2.61 -9.70 21.14
C THR A 153 -3.21 -8.39 20.64
N CYS A 154 -4.21 -8.47 19.79
CA CYS A 154 -4.99 -7.31 19.39
C CYS A 154 -6.10 -7.05 20.41
N GLY A 155 -6.13 -5.85 21.01
CA GLY A 155 -7.28 -5.35 21.75
C GLY A 155 -8.46 -5.00 20.82
N ASN A 156 -9.43 -4.22 21.31
CA ASN A 156 -10.53 -3.74 20.46
C ASN A 156 -10.04 -2.84 19.32
N VAL A 157 -8.90 -2.19 19.49
CA VAL A 157 -8.17 -1.39 18.50
C VAL A 157 -6.72 -1.78 18.58
N ALA A 158 -6.09 -2.02 17.43
CA ALA A 158 -4.66 -2.33 17.37
C ALA A 158 -3.85 -1.02 17.53
N GLN A 159 -2.95 -1.02 18.51
CA GLN A 159 -2.11 0.13 18.78
C GLN A 159 -1.04 0.29 17.70
N ALA A 160 -0.65 1.53 17.42
CA ALA A 160 0.44 1.81 16.51
C ALA A 160 1.74 1.15 16.99
N PRO A 161 2.56 0.62 16.07
CA PRO A 161 3.91 0.15 16.41
C PRO A 161 4.74 1.29 17.01
N GLU A 162 5.41 1.03 18.14
CA GLU A 162 6.19 2.08 18.83
C GLU A 162 7.45 2.48 18.07
N ARG A 163 8.01 1.57 17.25
CA ARG A 163 9.24 1.81 16.49
C ARG A 163 10.36 2.34 17.40
N GLU A 164 10.67 1.60 18.47
CA GLU A 164 11.66 2.01 19.48
C GLU A 164 13.10 1.99 18.97
N GLU A 165 13.36 1.24 17.91
CA GLU A 165 14.67 1.14 17.28
C GLU A 165 15.16 2.54 16.80
N ILE A 166 16.48 2.74 16.86
CA ILE A 166 17.10 3.98 16.37
C ILE A 166 17.22 3.96 14.84
N SER A 167 17.56 2.80 14.26
CA SER A 167 17.72 2.59 12.82
C SER A 167 17.44 1.11 12.48
N SER A 168 17.24 0.81 11.22
CA SER A 168 17.16 -0.56 10.71
C SER A 168 18.22 -0.82 9.64
N ILE A 169 18.13 -1.94 8.95
CA ILE A 169 19.11 -2.33 7.91
C ILE A 169 19.23 -1.28 6.80
N ASP A 170 18.14 -0.56 6.50
CA ASP A 170 18.11 0.46 5.44
C ASP A 170 17.31 1.72 5.81
N GLU A 171 16.81 1.80 7.03
CA GLU A 171 16.10 2.99 7.53
C GLU A 171 17.00 3.76 8.51
N SER A 172 17.23 5.03 8.21
CA SER A 172 18.00 5.93 9.05
C SER A 172 17.23 6.36 10.32
N PRO A 173 17.90 6.95 11.31
CA PRO A 173 17.20 7.53 12.48
C PRO A 173 16.12 8.55 12.09
N GLU A 174 16.33 9.32 11.01
CA GLU A 174 15.34 10.26 10.49
C GLU A 174 14.13 9.56 9.89
N ASP A 175 14.34 8.42 9.19
CA ASP A 175 13.27 7.61 8.61
C ASP A 175 12.37 7.01 9.70
N ILE A 176 12.98 6.46 10.75
CA ILE A 176 12.25 5.91 11.90
C ILE A 176 11.50 7.03 12.65
N ALA A 177 12.16 8.15 12.92
CA ALA A 177 11.52 9.27 13.60
C ALA A 177 10.37 9.89 12.80
N PHE A 178 10.47 9.91 11.47
CA PHE A 178 9.40 10.36 10.59
C PHE A 178 8.18 9.44 10.69
N GLN A 179 8.36 8.12 10.63
CA GLN A 179 7.27 7.15 10.77
C GLN A 179 6.62 7.25 12.16
N ARG A 180 7.42 7.25 13.22
CA ARG A 180 6.95 7.39 14.60
C ARG A 180 6.05 8.61 14.83
N LYS A 181 6.29 9.70 14.09
CA LYS A 181 5.48 10.92 14.16
C LYS A 181 4.04 10.72 13.65
N TYR A 182 3.85 9.88 12.64
CA TYR A 182 2.61 9.80 11.89
C TYR A 182 1.85 8.49 12.03
N LEU A 183 2.49 7.43 12.55
CA LEU A 183 1.81 6.17 12.82
C LEU A 183 0.60 6.38 13.72
N SER A 184 -0.50 5.71 13.40
CA SER A 184 -1.77 5.78 14.12
C SER A 184 -2.27 4.39 14.48
N MET A 185 -3.38 4.31 15.19
CA MET A 185 -4.07 3.05 15.50
C MET A 185 -4.68 2.44 14.24
N GLU A 186 -4.99 1.14 14.30
CA GLU A 186 -5.65 0.40 13.23
C GLU A 186 -6.85 -0.40 13.75
N SER A 187 -7.81 -0.69 12.87
CA SER A 187 -8.94 -1.56 13.18
C SER A 187 -8.49 -3.00 13.41
N SER A 188 -8.72 -3.51 14.61
CA SER A 188 -8.49 -4.92 14.91
C SER A 188 -9.37 -5.85 14.08
N LEU A 189 -10.62 -5.45 13.75
CA LEU A 189 -11.51 -6.24 12.90
C LEU A 189 -10.92 -6.43 11.51
N THR A 190 -10.34 -5.38 10.94
CA THR A 190 -9.69 -5.44 9.62
C THR A 190 -8.43 -6.29 9.67
N LEU A 191 -7.56 -6.10 10.65
CA LEU A 191 -6.32 -6.88 10.78
C LEU A 191 -6.59 -8.37 10.98
N LEU A 192 -7.50 -8.72 11.90
CA LEU A 192 -7.88 -10.11 12.18
C LEU A 192 -8.59 -10.80 10.99
N LYS A 193 -9.06 -10.04 10.01
CA LYS A 193 -9.63 -10.58 8.78
C LYS A 193 -8.59 -10.71 7.67
N SER A 194 -7.72 -9.72 7.51
CA SER A 194 -6.88 -9.55 6.31
C SER A 194 -5.43 -9.94 6.48
N SER A 195 -4.91 -9.98 7.71
CA SER A 195 -3.48 -10.19 7.93
C SER A 195 -3.21 -11.39 8.84
N ILE A 196 -2.68 -12.45 8.25
CA ILE A 196 -2.33 -13.68 8.97
C ILE A 196 -1.31 -13.43 10.09
N PRO A 197 -0.24 -12.64 9.90
CA PRO A 197 0.66 -12.29 11.00
C PRO A 197 0.02 -11.55 12.17
N PHE A 198 -1.17 -10.98 11.99
CA PHE A 198 -1.95 -10.35 13.06
C PHE A 198 -3.10 -11.22 13.57
N GLY A 199 -3.16 -12.49 13.16
CA GLY A 199 -4.12 -13.47 13.70
C GLY A 199 -5.32 -13.77 12.81
N ALA A 200 -5.32 -13.33 11.55
CA ALA A 200 -6.33 -13.77 10.60
C ALA A 200 -6.22 -15.29 10.40
N LYS A 201 -7.34 -16.00 10.64
CA LYS A 201 -7.35 -17.47 10.62
C LYS A 201 -7.11 -18.06 9.22
N GLU A 202 -7.66 -17.42 8.20
CA GLU A 202 -7.64 -17.93 6.83
C GLU A 202 -7.12 -16.92 5.81
N GLY A 203 -7.09 -15.64 6.17
CA GLY A 203 -6.80 -14.54 5.23
C GLY A 203 -7.93 -14.31 4.22
N ILE A 204 -7.68 -13.41 3.28
CA ILE A 204 -8.63 -13.03 2.23
C ILE A 204 -8.43 -13.92 1.01
N SER A 205 -9.52 -14.55 0.54
CA SER A 205 -9.51 -15.30 -0.72
C SER A 205 -9.56 -14.34 -1.91
N ILE A 206 -8.66 -14.56 -2.89
CA ILE A 206 -8.53 -13.76 -4.11
C ILE A 206 -8.74 -14.65 -5.34
N ASN A 207 -9.70 -14.24 -6.17
CA ASN A 207 -9.94 -14.87 -7.47
C ASN A 207 -9.20 -14.14 -8.58
N SER A 208 -7.95 -14.51 -8.80
CA SER A 208 -7.07 -13.87 -9.80
C SER A 208 -7.51 -14.13 -11.26
N SER A 209 -8.39 -15.10 -11.52
CA SER A 209 -8.92 -15.33 -12.87
C SER A 209 -9.75 -14.17 -13.42
N LEU A 210 -10.15 -13.25 -12.55
CA LEU A 210 -10.88 -12.03 -12.90
C LEU A 210 -9.95 -10.88 -13.32
N PHE A 211 -8.63 -11.02 -13.16
CA PHE A 211 -7.66 -9.97 -13.48
C PHE A 211 -7.32 -9.99 -14.97
N THR A 212 -7.66 -8.92 -15.67
CA THR A 212 -7.46 -8.77 -17.14
C THR A 212 -6.40 -7.72 -17.48
N PHE A 213 -5.67 -7.25 -16.49
CA PHE A 213 -4.67 -6.18 -16.56
C PHE A 213 -3.32 -6.68 -16.02
N PRO A 214 -2.21 -6.01 -16.36
CA PRO A 214 -0.90 -6.39 -15.87
C PRO A 214 -0.77 -6.17 -14.36
N CYS A 215 -0.06 -7.10 -13.70
CA CYS A 215 0.20 -7.07 -12.27
C CYS A 215 1.71 -7.10 -11.98
N LEU A 216 2.14 -6.43 -10.90
CA LEU A 216 3.50 -6.44 -10.39
C LEU A 216 3.48 -6.71 -8.89
N VAL A 217 4.28 -7.66 -8.45
CA VAL A 217 4.53 -7.96 -7.03
C VAL A 217 5.95 -7.54 -6.67
N ILE A 218 6.06 -6.68 -5.67
CA ILE A 218 7.34 -6.21 -5.11
C ILE A 218 7.43 -6.71 -3.66
N LYS A 219 8.57 -7.31 -3.29
CA LYS A 219 8.76 -7.92 -1.97
C LYS A 219 10.07 -7.49 -1.33
N ALA A 220 10.02 -7.16 -0.04
CA ALA A 220 11.21 -7.12 0.81
C ALA A 220 11.60 -8.54 1.16
N ILE A 221 12.87 -8.89 0.96
CA ILE A 221 13.41 -10.23 1.22
C ILE A 221 14.32 -10.15 2.44
N GLY A 222 13.84 -10.62 3.57
CA GLY A 222 14.60 -10.80 4.79
C GLY A 222 15.13 -12.22 4.95
N CYS A 223 14.44 -13.21 4.35
CA CYS A 223 14.81 -14.62 4.35
C CYS A 223 14.30 -15.31 3.08
N GLU A 224 14.76 -16.55 2.83
CA GLU A 224 14.35 -17.36 1.68
C GLU A 224 12.82 -17.55 1.61
N GLU A 225 12.16 -17.69 2.76
CA GLU A 225 10.70 -17.87 2.81
C GLU A 225 9.94 -16.65 2.31
N ASP A 226 10.46 -15.44 2.49
CA ASP A 226 9.84 -14.22 1.97
C ASP A 226 9.90 -14.21 0.44
N GLU A 227 11.01 -14.64 -0.14
CA GLU A 227 11.17 -14.75 -1.59
C GLU A 227 10.20 -15.79 -2.16
N VAL A 228 10.18 -17.00 -1.58
CA VAL A 228 9.27 -18.08 -2.00
C VAL A 228 7.80 -17.63 -1.91
N ARG A 229 7.45 -16.91 -0.86
CA ARG A 229 6.10 -16.38 -0.65
C ARG A 229 5.75 -15.28 -1.65
N GLY A 230 6.68 -14.38 -1.95
CA GLY A 230 6.53 -13.36 -2.99
C GLY A 230 6.37 -13.95 -4.39
N MET A 231 7.16 -14.96 -4.73
CA MET A 231 7.03 -15.69 -5.99
C MET A 231 5.70 -16.46 -6.08
N ALA A 232 5.23 -17.02 -4.96
CA ALA A 232 3.94 -17.70 -4.91
C ALA A 232 2.77 -16.71 -5.11
N GLU A 233 2.87 -15.49 -4.56
CA GLU A 233 1.91 -14.41 -4.78
C GLU A 233 1.91 -13.98 -6.24
N ALA A 234 3.08 -13.72 -6.82
CA ALA A 234 3.20 -13.37 -8.23
C ALA A 234 2.64 -14.48 -9.15
N GLY A 235 2.95 -15.74 -8.86
CA GLY A 235 2.40 -16.87 -9.61
C GLY A 235 0.88 -17.01 -9.50
N HIS A 236 0.31 -16.74 -8.31
CA HIS A 236 -1.15 -16.73 -8.11
C HIS A 236 -1.84 -15.63 -8.92
N LEU A 237 -1.22 -14.46 -8.99
CA LEU A 237 -1.78 -13.27 -9.65
C LEU A 237 -1.39 -13.16 -11.13
N HIS A 238 -0.63 -14.10 -11.68
CA HIS A 238 -0.01 -14.00 -13.02
C HIS A 238 0.80 -12.69 -13.20
N ALA A 239 1.46 -12.26 -12.13
CA ALA A 239 2.19 -11.01 -12.03
C ALA A 239 3.68 -11.17 -12.35
N GLU A 240 4.32 -10.06 -12.74
CA GLU A 240 5.78 -9.95 -12.69
C GLU A 240 6.24 -9.84 -11.23
N TYR A 241 7.43 -10.35 -10.93
CA TYR A 241 7.99 -10.38 -9.59
C TYR A 241 9.27 -9.55 -9.49
N MET A 242 9.42 -8.78 -8.41
CA MET A 242 10.63 -8.05 -8.07
C MET A 242 10.93 -8.17 -6.58
N GLY A 243 11.98 -8.92 -6.23
CA GLY A 243 12.47 -9.02 -4.85
C GLY A 243 13.57 -8.00 -4.56
N PHE A 244 13.59 -7.46 -3.34
CA PHE A 244 14.60 -6.53 -2.86
C PHE A 244 15.19 -7.05 -1.55
N GLU A 245 16.46 -7.42 -1.58
CA GLU A 245 17.23 -7.78 -0.39
C GLU A 245 17.71 -6.55 0.37
N LYS A 246 18.15 -6.75 1.62
CA LYS A 246 18.74 -5.69 2.47
C LYS A 246 17.83 -4.47 2.61
N THR A 247 16.56 -4.71 2.72
CA THR A 247 15.54 -3.73 3.03
C THR A 247 14.51 -4.32 3.99
N THR A 248 13.70 -3.47 4.60
CA THR A 248 12.61 -3.88 5.48
C THR A 248 11.27 -3.64 4.79
N HIS A 249 10.21 -4.13 5.40
CA HIS A 249 8.83 -3.89 4.97
C HIS A 249 8.57 -2.40 4.68
N THR A 250 8.81 -1.54 5.66
CA THR A 250 8.65 -0.08 5.53
C THR A 250 9.80 0.56 4.76
N GLY A 251 10.98 -0.06 4.78
CA GLY A 251 12.17 0.39 4.07
C GLY A 251 11.98 0.48 2.55
N LEU A 252 11.14 -0.38 1.97
CA LEU A 252 10.77 -0.27 0.55
C LEU A 252 10.22 1.10 0.17
N LEU A 253 9.49 1.77 1.09
CA LEU A 253 8.90 3.09 0.85
C LEU A 253 9.75 4.23 1.40
N ILE A 254 10.32 4.07 2.60
CA ILE A 254 10.96 5.14 3.36
C ILE A 254 12.48 4.94 3.47
N GLY A 255 12.97 3.69 3.39
CA GLY A 255 14.39 3.36 3.54
C GLY A 255 15.29 3.90 2.43
N GLN A 256 16.59 3.59 2.50
CA GLN A 256 17.59 4.13 1.58
C GLN A 256 17.42 3.62 0.15
N ARG A 257 16.81 2.44 -0.01
CA ARG A 257 16.61 1.81 -1.34
C ARG A 257 15.34 2.27 -2.07
N TYR A 258 14.55 3.16 -1.49
CA TYR A 258 13.29 3.63 -2.09
C TYR A 258 13.45 4.10 -3.55
N ASN A 259 14.56 4.76 -3.91
CA ASN A 259 14.84 5.22 -5.27
C ASN A 259 14.99 4.06 -6.27
N GLU A 260 15.56 2.94 -5.85
CA GLU A 260 15.69 1.75 -6.70
C GLU A 260 14.32 1.13 -6.97
N VAL A 261 13.50 1.01 -5.92
CA VAL A 261 12.12 0.52 -6.04
C VAL A 261 11.31 1.40 -7.01
N ILE A 262 11.37 2.71 -6.84
CA ILE A 262 10.67 3.67 -7.73
C ILE A 262 11.12 3.53 -9.18
N LYS A 263 12.42 3.44 -9.45
CA LYS A 263 12.95 3.26 -10.81
C LYS A 263 12.42 1.99 -11.47
N ARG A 264 12.31 0.90 -10.70
CA ARG A 264 11.75 -0.36 -11.19
C ARG A 264 10.26 -0.24 -11.48
N ILE A 265 9.50 0.44 -10.62
CA ILE A 265 8.08 0.70 -10.84
C ILE A 265 7.87 1.58 -12.07
N ILE A 266 8.61 2.69 -12.22
CA ILE A 266 8.52 3.57 -13.39
C ILE A 266 8.88 2.81 -14.67
N GLY A 267 9.93 1.97 -14.65
CA GLY A 267 10.28 1.10 -15.75
C GLY A 267 9.15 0.13 -16.12
N TRP A 268 8.47 -0.44 -15.14
CA TRP A 268 7.31 -1.30 -15.36
C TRP A 268 6.11 -0.52 -15.93
N LEU A 269 5.87 0.68 -15.42
CA LEU A 269 4.81 1.58 -15.88
C LEU A 269 5.03 2.13 -17.31
N SER A 270 6.22 2.01 -17.88
CA SER A 270 6.52 2.48 -19.24
C SER A 270 5.72 1.78 -20.35
N ARG A 271 4.99 0.71 -20.01
CA ARG A 271 4.08 -0.01 -20.90
C ARG A 271 2.73 0.68 -21.15
N PHE A 272 2.40 1.70 -20.33
CA PHE A 272 1.16 2.48 -20.40
C PHE A 272 1.31 3.80 -21.18
#